data_8979f245681cddcea6b689aa28cb3428
#
_entry.id   8979f245681cddcea6b689aa28cb3428
#
_cell.length_a   1.000
_cell.length_b   1.000
_cell.length_c   1.000
_cell.angle_alpha   90.00
_cell.angle_beta   90.00
_cell.angle_gamma   90.00
#
_symmetry.space_group_name_H-M   'P 1'
#
loop_
_entity.id
_entity.type
_entity.pdbx_description
1 polymer ?
#
loop_
_entity_poly.entity_id
_entity_poly.type
_entity_poly.pdbx_seq_one_letter_code
_entity_poly.pdbx_strand_id
1 'polypeptide(L)'
;MKPFNLSDWALDHRSLVWYFMIAFMVAGLYSYMQLGREEDPAFTIKTMLIQASWPGASAEEMTRQVTDRIEKKLEELPALDYTKSLTVAGRTTVFVNLRDTTRARDVVPTWLQVRNLISDIKGDFPQGVIGPGFNDRFGDVFGNIYAFTSDGLTSRELRDRVEDVRAQVLTVPNVGRVDIVGAQDEV
;
A
#
# COMPACT_ATOMS: atom_id res chain seq x y z
N MET A 1 -27.15 38.52 40.29
CA MET A 1 -26.57 37.17 40.22
C MET A 1 -25.07 37.35 40.18
N LYS A 2 -24.29 36.84 41.17
CA LYS A 2 -22.83 36.87 41.10
C LYS A 2 -22.42 35.99 39.96
N PRO A 3 -21.53 36.41 39.04
CA PRO A 3 -21.00 35.52 37.99
C PRO A 3 -20.31 34.32 38.66
N PHE A 4 -20.54 33.12 38.16
CA PHE A 4 -19.88 31.91 38.64
C PHE A 4 -18.39 32.03 38.41
N ASN A 5 -17.61 32.03 39.48
CA ASN A 5 -16.16 32.13 39.44
C ASN A 5 -15.54 30.73 39.67
N LEU A 6 -14.98 30.17 38.63
CA LEU A 6 -14.39 28.80 38.67
C LEU A 6 -13.20 28.76 39.62
N SER A 7 -12.46 29.86 39.76
CA SER A 7 -11.28 29.92 40.68
C SER A 7 -11.70 29.88 42.13
N ASP A 8 -12.74 30.64 42.53
CA ASP A 8 -13.29 30.60 43.88
C ASP A 8 -13.84 29.21 44.21
N TRP A 9 -14.57 28.61 43.30
CA TRP A 9 -15.11 27.26 43.45
C TRP A 9 -13.98 26.22 43.65
N ALA A 10 -12.89 26.32 42.88
CA ALA A 10 -11.75 25.43 42.99
C ALA A 10 -11.00 25.54 44.34
N LEU A 11 -10.96 26.75 44.88
CA LEU A 11 -10.36 27.00 46.21
C LEU A 11 -11.21 26.42 47.36
N ASP A 12 -12.54 26.44 47.19
CA ASP A 12 -13.47 25.86 48.17
C ASP A 12 -13.48 24.32 48.11
N HIS A 13 -13.16 23.74 46.93
CA HIS A 13 -13.19 22.29 46.71
C HIS A 13 -11.77 21.69 46.49
N ARG A 14 -10.81 22.05 47.30
CA ARG A 14 -9.37 21.64 47.14
C ARG A 14 -9.16 20.14 46.99
N SER A 15 -9.86 19.32 47.79
CA SER A 15 -9.73 17.87 47.72
C SER A 15 -10.19 17.31 46.37
N LEU A 16 -11.23 17.87 45.79
CA LEU A 16 -11.75 17.48 44.47
C LEU A 16 -10.76 17.89 43.36
N VAL A 17 -10.20 19.10 43.49
CA VAL A 17 -9.17 19.56 42.54
C VAL A 17 -7.95 18.69 42.57
N TRP A 18 -7.44 18.34 43.76
CA TRP A 18 -6.33 17.41 43.91
C TRP A 18 -6.63 16.03 43.33
N TYR A 19 -7.83 15.53 43.55
CA TYR A 19 -8.25 14.24 42.96
C TYR A 19 -8.19 14.29 41.44
N PHE A 20 -8.76 15.30 40.81
CA PHE A 20 -8.73 15.43 39.35
C PHE A 20 -7.29 15.66 38.82
N MET A 21 -6.47 16.44 39.50
CA MET A 21 -5.08 16.65 39.10
C MET A 21 -4.32 15.31 39.07
N ILE A 22 -4.45 14.50 40.11
CA ILE A 22 -3.79 13.18 40.18
C ILE A 22 -4.39 12.23 39.11
N ALA A 23 -5.70 12.21 38.98
CA ALA A 23 -6.37 11.37 37.99
C ALA A 23 -5.94 11.70 36.55
N PHE A 24 -5.88 12.98 36.20
CA PHE A 24 -5.40 13.40 34.87
C PHE A 24 -3.91 13.17 34.68
N MET A 25 -3.10 13.32 35.72
CA MET A 25 -1.67 13.01 35.67
C MET A 25 -1.46 11.51 35.36
N VAL A 26 -2.17 10.61 36.05
CA VAL A 26 -2.10 9.18 35.83
C VAL A 26 -2.64 8.81 34.46
N ALA A 27 -3.77 9.36 34.07
CA ALA A 27 -4.38 9.14 32.75
C ALA A 27 -3.47 9.65 31.62
N GLY A 28 -2.84 10.82 31.81
CA GLY A 28 -1.90 11.38 30.85
C GLY A 28 -0.65 10.51 30.68
N LEU A 29 -0.08 10.03 31.77
CA LEU A 29 1.07 9.12 31.73
C LEU A 29 0.70 7.79 31.06
N TYR A 30 -0.45 7.23 31.38
CA TYR A 30 -0.96 6.02 30.73
C TYR A 30 -1.18 6.23 29.24
N SER A 31 -1.83 7.33 28.84
CA SER A 31 -2.04 7.66 27.44
C SER A 31 -0.73 7.85 26.68
N TYR A 32 0.26 8.49 27.32
CA TYR A 32 1.58 8.68 26.73
C TYR A 32 2.30 7.35 26.48
N MET A 33 2.15 6.37 27.39
CA MET A 33 2.73 5.03 27.21
C MET A 33 2.06 4.23 26.09
N GLN A 34 0.79 4.54 25.78
CA GLN A 34 0.03 3.88 24.70
C GLN A 34 0.21 4.55 23.32
N LEU A 35 0.83 5.73 23.26
CA LEU A 35 1.11 6.37 21.99
C LEU A 35 2.10 5.54 21.17
N GLY A 36 1.71 5.22 19.95
CA GLY A 36 2.61 4.65 18.95
C GLY A 36 3.78 5.61 18.69
N ARG A 37 4.95 5.06 18.50
CA ARG A 37 6.16 5.83 18.15
C ARG A 37 6.50 5.50 16.71
N GLU A 38 6.04 6.34 15.78
CA GLU A 38 6.40 6.28 14.38
C GLU A 38 7.25 7.51 14.06
N GLU A 39 8.35 7.32 13.33
CA GLU A 39 9.21 8.41 12.88
C GLU A 39 8.48 9.23 11.80
N ASP A 40 7.83 8.54 10.88
CA ASP A 40 6.98 9.13 9.85
C ASP A 40 5.54 8.65 9.98
N PRO A 41 4.53 9.51 9.72
CA PRO A 41 3.14 9.10 9.73
C PRO A 41 2.90 8.05 8.64
N ALA A 42 2.12 7.01 8.97
CA ALA A 42 1.72 5.99 8.00
C ALA A 42 1.03 6.65 6.80
N PHE A 43 1.58 6.48 5.61
CA PHE A 43 0.97 6.96 4.37
C PHE A 43 0.45 5.77 3.56
N THR A 44 -0.64 6.01 2.84
CA THR A 44 -1.23 5.00 1.96
C THR A 44 -0.89 5.33 0.53
N ILE A 45 -0.27 4.39 -0.18
CA ILE A 45 0.03 4.52 -1.60
C ILE A 45 -1.29 4.44 -2.38
N LYS A 46 -1.58 5.52 -3.12
CA LYS A 46 -2.82 5.69 -3.89
C LYS A 46 -2.58 5.52 -5.38
N THR A 47 -1.57 4.74 -5.73
CA THR A 47 -1.20 4.46 -7.13
C THR A 47 -1.18 2.96 -7.36
N MET A 48 -1.79 2.52 -8.45
CA MET A 48 -1.74 1.14 -8.96
C MET A 48 -1.13 1.13 -10.34
N LEU A 49 -0.35 0.10 -10.64
CA LEU A 49 0.18 -0.18 -11.98
C LEU A 49 -0.69 -1.23 -12.67
N ILE A 50 -1.07 -0.94 -13.90
CA ILE A 50 -1.70 -1.91 -14.81
C ILE A 50 -0.73 -2.15 -15.95
N GLN A 51 -0.37 -3.42 -16.18
CA GLN A 51 0.60 -3.80 -17.20
C GLN A 51 -0.02 -4.77 -18.17
N ALA A 52 0.14 -4.52 -19.46
CA ALA A 52 -0.24 -5.44 -20.52
C ALA A 52 0.89 -5.60 -21.54
N SER A 53 0.98 -6.78 -22.12
CA SER A 53 1.95 -7.11 -23.16
C SER A 53 1.24 -7.64 -24.40
N TRP A 54 1.69 -7.20 -25.55
CA TRP A 54 1.22 -7.71 -26.85
C TRP A 54 2.43 -7.92 -27.76
N PRO A 55 3.04 -9.12 -27.72
CA PRO A 55 4.22 -9.42 -28.52
C PRO A 55 3.99 -9.17 -30.01
N GLY A 56 4.90 -8.45 -30.64
CA GLY A 56 4.83 -8.14 -32.06
C GLY A 56 4.05 -6.88 -32.42
N ALA A 57 3.32 -6.27 -31.50
CA ALA A 57 2.62 -5.01 -31.74
C ALA A 57 3.57 -3.81 -31.75
N SER A 58 3.32 -2.84 -32.60
CA SER A 58 3.98 -1.54 -32.56
C SER A 58 3.49 -0.71 -31.38
N ALA A 59 4.23 0.34 -31.00
CA ALA A 59 3.83 1.24 -29.93
C ALA A 59 2.48 1.94 -30.24
N GLU A 60 2.22 2.26 -31.51
CA GLU A 60 0.96 2.89 -31.93
C GLU A 60 -0.23 1.95 -31.81
N GLU A 61 -0.10 0.70 -32.25
CA GLU A 61 -1.14 -0.33 -32.09
C GLU A 61 -1.43 -0.59 -30.62
N MET A 62 -0.39 -0.71 -29.81
CA MET A 62 -0.49 -0.90 -28.38
C MET A 62 -1.22 0.26 -27.71
N THR A 63 -0.92 1.51 -28.11
CA THR A 63 -1.61 2.70 -27.59
C THR A 63 -3.09 2.68 -27.97
N ARG A 64 -3.41 2.54 -29.26
CA ARG A 64 -4.79 2.64 -29.73
C ARG A 64 -5.70 1.51 -29.27
N GLN A 65 -5.18 0.28 -29.23
CA GLN A 65 -6.01 -0.92 -29.02
C GLN A 65 -6.01 -1.43 -27.59
N VAL A 66 -5.03 -1.05 -26.79
CA VAL A 66 -4.91 -1.52 -25.41
C VAL A 66 -4.91 -0.34 -24.44
N THR A 67 -3.95 0.59 -24.55
CA THR A 67 -3.78 1.68 -23.57
C THR A 67 -4.98 2.60 -23.52
N ASP A 68 -5.44 3.12 -24.66
CA ASP A 68 -6.59 4.03 -24.76
C ASP A 68 -7.88 3.40 -24.22
N ARG A 69 -8.06 2.09 -24.44
CA ARG A 69 -9.23 1.37 -23.90
C ARG A 69 -9.19 1.25 -22.40
N ILE A 70 -8.00 0.96 -21.85
CA ILE A 70 -7.79 0.92 -20.40
C ILE A 70 -8.05 2.30 -19.79
N GLU A 71 -7.46 3.36 -20.35
CA GLU A 71 -7.61 4.72 -19.84
C GLU A 71 -9.07 5.19 -19.88
N LYS A 72 -9.76 5.02 -21.00
CA LYS A 72 -11.19 5.36 -21.13
C LYS A 72 -12.05 4.61 -20.11
N LYS A 73 -11.77 3.33 -19.87
CA LYS A 73 -12.53 2.56 -18.89
C LYS A 73 -12.27 3.04 -17.47
N LEU A 74 -11.06 3.49 -17.18
CA LEU A 74 -10.70 4.03 -15.87
C LEU A 74 -11.36 5.39 -15.57
N GLU A 75 -11.75 6.17 -16.59
CA GLU A 75 -12.50 7.42 -16.41
C GLU A 75 -13.87 7.20 -15.71
N GLU A 76 -14.41 5.99 -15.76
CA GLU A 76 -15.64 5.62 -15.04
C GLU A 76 -15.43 5.54 -13.51
N LEU A 77 -14.18 5.58 -13.02
CA LEU A 77 -13.86 5.45 -11.60
C LEU A 77 -14.02 6.80 -10.87
N PRO A 78 -14.98 6.95 -9.93
CA PRO A 78 -15.22 8.25 -9.27
C PRO A 78 -14.03 8.77 -8.44
N ALA A 79 -13.21 7.84 -7.94
CA ALA A 79 -12.04 8.17 -7.12
C ALA A 79 -10.78 8.46 -7.95
N LEU A 80 -10.84 8.36 -9.30
CA LEU A 80 -9.71 8.65 -10.16
C LEU A 80 -9.34 10.12 -10.08
N ASP A 81 -8.06 10.39 -9.96
CA ASP A 81 -7.47 11.72 -10.15
C ASP A 81 -6.95 11.86 -11.57
N TYR A 82 -5.94 11.09 -11.91
CA TYR A 82 -5.38 11.03 -13.27
C TYR A 82 -4.75 9.67 -13.57
N THR A 83 -4.61 9.39 -14.86
CA THR A 83 -3.80 8.27 -15.36
C THR A 83 -2.53 8.79 -16.02
N LYS A 84 -1.46 8.02 -15.95
CA LYS A 84 -0.24 8.24 -16.70
C LYS A 84 0.18 6.93 -17.33
N SER A 85 0.40 6.92 -18.63
CA SER A 85 0.80 5.70 -19.33
C SER A 85 2.19 5.82 -19.95
N LEU A 86 2.88 4.70 -20.01
CA LEU A 86 4.11 4.51 -20.73
C LEU A 86 3.93 3.33 -21.68
N THR A 87 3.83 3.63 -22.97
CA THR A 87 3.62 2.61 -24.01
C THR A 87 4.85 2.53 -24.91
N VAL A 88 5.36 1.33 -25.08
CA VAL A 88 6.43 0.98 -26.01
C VAL A 88 5.98 -0.18 -26.88
N ALA A 89 6.75 -0.53 -27.90
CA ALA A 89 6.44 -1.68 -28.74
C ALA A 89 6.26 -2.94 -27.90
N GLY A 90 5.10 -3.59 -27.99
CA GLY A 90 4.75 -4.82 -27.32
C GLY A 90 4.43 -4.72 -25.83
N ARG A 91 4.46 -3.53 -25.20
CA ARG A 91 4.17 -3.37 -23.76
C ARG A 91 3.57 -2.00 -23.43
N THR A 92 2.62 -2.01 -22.49
CA THR A 92 2.15 -0.78 -21.85
C THR A 92 2.15 -0.92 -20.35
N THR A 93 2.40 0.19 -19.67
CA THR A 93 2.24 0.34 -18.22
C THR A 93 1.40 1.58 -17.97
N VAL A 94 0.27 1.42 -17.31
CA VAL A 94 -0.64 2.50 -16.95
C VAL A 94 -0.60 2.68 -15.44
N PHE A 95 -0.27 3.88 -14.99
CA PHE A 95 -0.30 4.31 -13.59
C PHE A 95 -1.68 4.92 -13.32
N VAL A 96 -2.39 4.34 -12.39
CA VAL A 96 -3.71 4.81 -11.94
C VAL A 96 -3.53 5.51 -10.61
N ASN A 97 -3.77 6.81 -10.58
CA ASN A 97 -3.61 7.62 -9.37
C ASN A 97 -4.99 8.02 -8.84
N LEU A 98 -5.24 7.74 -7.56
CA LEU A 98 -6.46 8.13 -6.89
C LEU A 98 -6.31 9.53 -6.28
N ARG A 99 -7.44 10.22 -6.13
CA ARG A 99 -7.50 11.54 -5.50
C ARG A 99 -6.96 11.52 -4.08
N ASP A 100 -6.27 12.57 -3.68
CA ASP A 100 -5.73 12.71 -2.31
C ASP A 100 -6.82 12.66 -1.24
N THR A 101 -8.04 13.04 -1.57
CA THR A 101 -9.21 12.97 -0.70
C THR A 101 -9.69 11.55 -0.41
N THR A 102 -9.23 10.54 -1.17
CA THR A 102 -9.59 9.13 -0.94
C THR A 102 -9.00 8.67 0.39
N ARG A 103 -9.85 8.17 1.28
CA ARG A 103 -9.42 7.70 2.60
C ARG A 103 -8.68 6.38 2.49
N ALA A 104 -7.69 6.15 3.37
CA ALA A 104 -6.88 4.93 3.37
C ALA A 104 -7.72 3.63 3.35
N ARG A 105 -8.82 3.59 4.11
CA ARG A 105 -9.75 2.45 4.16
C ARG A 105 -10.50 2.17 2.85
N ASP A 106 -10.63 3.20 1.99
CA ASP A 106 -11.37 3.11 0.73
C ASP A 106 -10.47 2.75 -0.45
N VAL A 107 -9.13 2.77 -0.27
CA VAL A 107 -8.15 2.50 -1.33
C VAL A 107 -8.23 1.06 -1.82
N VAL A 108 -8.22 0.08 -0.91
CA VAL A 108 -8.29 -1.35 -1.29
C VAL A 108 -9.60 -1.71 -2.00
N PRO A 109 -10.79 -1.29 -1.50
CA PRO A 109 -12.04 -1.44 -2.24
C PRO A 109 -12.01 -0.80 -3.63
N THR A 110 -11.39 0.38 -3.77
CA THR A 110 -11.25 1.06 -5.05
C THR A 110 -10.37 0.26 -6.02
N TRP A 111 -9.29 -0.35 -5.55
CA TRP A 111 -8.47 -1.24 -6.37
C TRP A 111 -9.22 -2.48 -6.87
N LEU A 112 -10.16 -3.01 -6.10
CA LEU A 112 -11.05 -4.08 -6.56
C LEU A 112 -11.99 -3.58 -7.67
N GLN A 113 -12.52 -2.35 -7.55
CA GLN A 113 -13.32 -1.75 -8.63
C GLN A 113 -12.49 -1.57 -9.90
N VAL A 114 -11.25 -1.09 -9.82
CA VAL A 114 -10.34 -1.00 -10.97
C VAL A 114 -10.16 -2.36 -11.65
N ARG A 115 -9.90 -3.41 -10.87
CA ARG A 115 -9.77 -4.78 -11.42
C ARG A 115 -11.02 -5.24 -12.14
N ASN A 116 -12.20 -4.97 -11.58
CA ASN A 116 -13.48 -5.33 -12.19
C ASN A 116 -13.70 -4.55 -13.49
N LEU A 117 -13.54 -3.23 -13.49
CA LEU A 117 -13.68 -2.37 -14.66
C LEU A 117 -12.79 -2.83 -15.83
N ILE A 118 -11.56 -3.19 -15.54
CA ILE A 118 -10.64 -3.66 -16.58
C ILE A 118 -10.94 -5.10 -17.01
N SER A 119 -11.44 -5.94 -16.10
CA SER A 119 -11.91 -7.29 -16.45
C SER A 119 -13.08 -7.25 -17.44
N ASP A 120 -13.98 -6.28 -17.32
CA ASP A 120 -15.15 -6.13 -18.19
C ASP A 120 -14.74 -5.90 -19.66
N ILE A 121 -13.64 -5.22 -19.90
CA ILE A 121 -13.13 -4.93 -21.27
C ILE A 121 -12.07 -5.92 -21.75
N LYS A 122 -11.74 -6.93 -20.96
CA LYS A 122 -10.69 -7.91 -21.32
C LYS A 122 -11.00 -8.64 -22.63
N GLY A 123 -12.27 -8.87 -22.91
CA GLY A 123 -12.73 -9.51 -24.15
C GLY A 123 -12.59 -8.63 -25.41
N ASP A 124 -12.44 -7.32 -25.22
CA ASP A 124 -12.34 -6.36 -26.32
C ASP A 124 -10.90 -6.17 -26.81
N PHE A 125 -9.90 -6.72 -26.08
CA PHE A 125 -8.51 -6.63 -26.48
C PHE A 125 -8.22 -7.54 -27.69
N PRO A 126 -7.24 -7.13 -28.54
CA PRO A 126 -6.80 -7.96 -29.64
C PRO A 126 -6.30 -9.34 -29.19
N GLN A 127 -6.42 -10.31 -30.09
CA GLN A 127 -5.86 -11.63 -29.85
C GLN A 127 -4.33 -11.55 -29.66
N GLY A 128 -3.82 -12.30 -28.67
CA GLY A 128 -2.39 -12.28 -28.33
C GLY A 128 -1.99 -11.27 -27.26
N VAL A 129 -2.91 -10.44 -26.77
CA VAL A 129 -2.66 -9.59 -25.61
C VAL A 129 -2.58 -10.45 -24.34
N ILE A 130 -1.46 -10.32 -23.62
CA ILE A 130 -1.18 -10.99 -22.36
C ILE A 130 -1.43 -9.99 -21.21
N GLY A 131 -2.23 -10.39 -20.25
CA GLY A 131 -2.65 -9.54 -19.14
C GLY A 131 -4.10 -9.05 -19.32
N PRO A 132 -4.46 -7.86 -18.79
CA PRO A 132 -3.65 -6.98 -17.95
C PRO A 132 -3.34 -7.57 -16.55
N GLY A 133 -2.11 -7.33 -16.10
CA GLY A 133 -1.67 -7.59 -14.72
C GLY A 133 -1.79 -6.34 -13.87
N PHE A 134 -2.03 -6.51 -12.57
CA PHE A 134 -2.23 -5.41 -11.63
C PHE A 134 -1.19 -5.48 -10.51
N ASN A 135 -0.57 -4.34 -10.21
CA ASN A 135 0.35 -4.20 -9.08
C ASN A 135 -0.04 -2.96 -8.27
N ASP A 136 -0.70 -3.17 -7.15
CA ASP A 136 -1.10 -2.14 -6.20
C ASP A 136 -0.11 -2.01 -5.01
N ARG A 137 0.99 -2.77 -5.06
CA ARG A 137 2.02 -2.81 -4.02
C ARG A 137 3.41 -2.41 -4.52
N PHE A 138 3.49 -1.82 -5.71
CA PHE A 138 4.79 -1.49 -6.29
C PHE A 138 5.57 -0.44 -5.48
N GLY A 139 4.88 0.37 -4.69
CA GLY A 139 5.47 1.37 -3.82
C GLY A 139 5.65 0.92 -2.37
N ASP A 140 5.36 -0.36 -2.04
CA ASP A 140 5.61 -0.88 -0.71
C ASP A 140 7.11 -0.78 -0.38
N VAL A 141 7.43 -0.26 0.80
CA VAL A 141 8.81 -0.11 1.28
C VAL A 141 9.09 -1.23 2.28
N PHE A 142 10.28 -1.81 2.16
CA PHE A 142 10.75 -2.80 3.13
C PHE A 142 11.62 -2.09 4.17
N GLY A 143 11.23 -2.15 5.44
CA GLY A 143 11.96 -1.53 6.53
C GLY A 143 13.29 -2.22 6.85
N ASN A 144 13.39 -3.52 6.54
CA ASN A 144 14.59 -4.31 6.80
C ASN A 144 14.99 -5.10 5.54
N ILE A 145 16.25 -5.02 5.15
CA ILE A 145 16.85 -5.78 4.06
C ILE A 145 18.01 -6.58 4.62
N TYR A 146 17.96 -7.90 4.45
CA TYR A 146 19.00 -8.81 4.90
C TYR A 146 19.68 -9.49 3.70
N ALA A 147 21.00 -9.52 3.68
CA ALA A 147 21.77 -10.29 2.72
C ALA A 147 22.15 -11.63 3.32
N PHE A 148 21.88 -12.71 2.61
CA PHE A 148 22.29 -14.06 2.98
C PHE A 148 23.44 -14.49 2.08
N THR A 149 24.58 -14.81 2.69
CA THR A 149 25.76 -15.34 2.01
C THR A 149 26.17 -16.64 2.67
N SER A 150 26.76 -17.54 1.93
CA SER A 150 27.31 -18.78 2.47
C SER A 150 28.60 -19.16 1.78
N ASP A 151 29.50 -19.74 2.54
CA ASP A 151 30.70 -20.42 1.99
C ASP A 151 30.41 -21.92 1.92
N GLY A 152 30.44 -22.48 0.70
CA GLY A 152 30.33 -23.92 0.48
C GLY A 152 28.91 -24.47 0.25
N LEU A 153 27.86 -23.67 0.30
CA LEU A 153 26.52 -24.09 -0.14
C LEU A 153 26.33 -23.77 -1.64
N THR A 154 25.58 -24.60 -2.31
CA THR A 154 25.10 -24.29 -3.67
C THR A 154 24.03 -23.21 -3.60
N SER A 155 23.75 -22.47 -4.68
CA SER A 155 22.72 -21.46 -4.75
C SER A 155 21.32 -22.01 -4.39
N ARG A 156 21.06 -23.27 -4.73
CA ARG A 156 19.83 -23.98 -4.37
C ARG A 156 19.73 -24.21 -2.87
N GLU A 157 20.75 -24.76 -2.24
CA GLU A 157 20.76 -25.00 -0.79
C GLU A 157 20.65 -23.71 0.00
N LEU A 158 21.29 -22.63 -0.48
CA LEU A 158 21.13 -21.31 0.13
C LEU A 158 19.70 -20.80 0.01
N ARG A 159 19.07 -20.93 -1.16
CA ARG A 159 17.66 -20.56 -1.37
C ARG A 159 16.74 -21.32 -0.41
N ASP A 160 16.87 -22.64 -0.32
CA ASP A 160 16.04 -23.47 0.55
C ASP A 160 16.16 -23.00 2.01
N ARG A 161 17.38 -22.69 2.46
CA ARG A 161 17.62 -22.14 3.80
C ARG A 161 16.97 -20.77 4.01
N VAL A 162 17.02 -19.91 3.01
CA VAL A 162 16.41 -18.57 3.07
C VAL A 162 14.87 -18.68 3.08
N GLU A 163 14.30 -19.66 2.36
CA GLU A 163 12.86 -19.94 2.43
C GLU A 163 12.42 -20.45 3.80
N ASP A 164 13.21 -21.29 4.45
CA ASP A 164 12.96 -21.71 5.84
C ASP A 164 12.99 -20.51 6.80
N VAL A 165 13.97 -19.63 6.66
CA VAL A 165 14.06 -18.40 7.45
C VAL A 165 12.85 -17.49 7.18
N ARG A 166 12.46 -17.32 5.91
CA ARG A 166 11.27 -16.56 5.54
C ARG A 166 10.01 -17.09 6.24
N ALA A 167 9.83 -18.42 6.21
CA ALA A 167 8.69 -19.05 6.87
C ALA A 167 8.67 -18.77 8.38
N GLN A 168 9.84 -18.80 9.04
CA GLN A 168 9.96 -18.48 10.46
C GLN A 168 9.68 -17.00 10.74
N VAL A 169 10.24 -16.09 9.94
CA VAL A 169 10.04 -14.64 10.10
C VAL A 169 8.57 -14.25 9.94
N LEU A 170 7.84 -14.90 9.04
CA LEU A 170 6.40 -14.66 8.86
C LEU A 170 5.54 -15.07 10.08
N THR A 171 6.08 -15.87 11.00
CA THR A 171 5.39 -16.21 12.28
C THR A 171 5.54 -15.14 13.35
N VAL A 172 6.46 -14.21 13.17
CA VAL A 172 6.71 -13.11 14.13
C VAL A 172 5.55 -12.10 14.09
N PRO A 173 4.99 -11.72 15.24
CA PRO A 173 3.93 -10.72 15.29
C PRO A 173 4.35 -9.41 14.61
N ASN A 174 3.43 -8.79 13.87
CA ASN A 174 3.62 -7.54 13.12
C ASN A 174 4.52 -7.64 11.87
N VAL A 175 4.94 -8.83 11.45
CA VAL A 175 5.56 -9.02 10.14
C VAL A 175 4.46 -9.25 9.12
N GLY A 176 4.25 -8.27 8.22
CA GLY A 176 3.20 -8.34 7.20
C GLY A 176 3.64 -9.01 5.90
N ARG A 177 4.93 -8.90 5.54
CA ARG A 177 5.44 -9.39 4.26
C ARG A 177 6.94 -9.66 4.32
N VAL A 178 7.37 -10.71 3.66
CA VAL A 178 8.78 -11.06 3.45
C VAL A 178 8.96 -11.51 2.00
N ASP A 179 9.78 -10.79 1.24
CA ASP A 179 10.10 -11.12 -0.14
C ASP A 179 11.55 -11.55 -0.26
N ILE A 180 11.81 -12.55 -1.09
CA ILE A 180 13.16 -12.99 -1.43
C ILE A 180 13.52 -12.39 -2.79
N VAL A 181 14.65 -11.69 -2.86
CA VAL A 181 15.16 -11.06 -4.07
C VAL A 181 16.45 -11.75 -4.50
N GLY A 182 16.64 -11.97 -5.81
CA GLY A 182 17.84 -12.57 -6.36
C GLY A 182 17.88 -14.09 -6.33
N ALA A 183 16.78 -14.77 -5.93
CA ALA A 183 16.67 -16.21 -6.13
C ALA A 183 16.58 -16.52 -7.62
N GLN A 184 17.40 -17.46 -8.11
CA GLN A 184 17.27 -17.96 -9.47
C GLN A 184 16.14 -19.00 -9.52
N ASP A 185 15.29 -18.91 -10.54
CA ASP A 185 14.29 -19.94 -10.81
C ASP A 185 14.98 -21.23 -11.28
N GLU A 186 14.39 -22.36 -10.89
CA GLU A 186 14.87 -23.66 -11.39
C GLU A 186 14.58 -23.73 -12.89
N VAL A 187 15.59 -24.11 -13.67
CA VAL A 187 15.49 -24.40 -15.11
C VAL A 187 15.11 -25.86 -15.30
#